data_aa9c90107dc26d4301652aaca8d46920
#
_entry.id   aa9c90107dc26d4301652aaca8d46920
#
_cell.length_a   1.000
_cell.length_b   1.000
_cell.length_c   1.000
_cell.angle_alpha   90.00
_cell.angle_beta   90.00
_cell.angle_gamma   90.00
#
_symmetry.space_group_name_H-M   'P 1'
#
loop_
_entity.id
_entity.type
_entity.pdbx_description
1 polymer ?
#
loop_
_entity_poly.entity_id
_entity_poly.type
_entity_poly.pdbx_seq_one_letter_code
_entity_poly.pdbx_strand_id
1 'polypeptide(L)'
;DRRQRQMCIRDSREILQNTLAVARAALEKAGVDPADLAAVGISNQRETVLAWDKTTGQPLYNAIVWQCGRAKDLCARLADAAPMVRQKTGLPLSPYFSAPKLAWMLEHIPAVRQAADAGTLCCGTVDSWLLWNLTRERVHRTDYSNASRTGLFNIHTLRWDEELCALYGVPVQALPQVYMSDGVFGTTDLGGFLGRAVPICGVLGDSHGALLGQGCFAPGTAKATYGTGSSVMMQTGDACIESTGGLVTSLAWGLSGRVNYVLEGNLNYTGAVISWLKKDVGLLRTDAESEQLARQAHPGDRTYFVPAFTGLGAPYWDSEATGLLTGITRTTGKAEIVRACLDSIAYQITDLLECMGRDAALPLAELRVDGGPTANRYLMQRQSDLACLPLAVPAVQELSALGAARAAAQGAGLCACKDFGRPAYTRYQPRMEEAERRALYGGWQDAVRRTLYH
;
A
#
# COMPACT_ATOMS: atom_id res chain seq x y z
N ASP A 1 -23.67 -12.78 -2.24
CA ASP A 1 -23.02 -13.78 -1.40
C ASP A 1 -22.73 -13.18 -0.02
N ARG A 2 -23.20 -13.88 1.06
CA ARG A 2 -23.11 -13.38 2.45
C ARG A 2 -21.65 -13.24 2.93
N ARG A 3 -20.74 -14.08 2.44
CA ARG A 3 -19.30 -14.03 2.77
C ARG A 3 -18.59 -12.84 2.13
N GLN A 4 -18.90 -12.48 0.88
CA GLN A 4 -18.39 -11.29 0.24
C GLN A 4 -18.88 -10.01 0.92
N ARG A 5 -20.14 -9.97 1.38
CA ARG A 5 -20.67 -8.81 2.12
C ARG A 5 -19.92 -8.58 3.44
N GLN A 6 -19.55 -9.64 4.16
CA GLN A 6 -18.78 -9.53 5.42
C GLN A 6 -17.33 -9.10 5.22
N MET A 7 -16.71 -9.39 4.06
CA MET A 7 -15.34 -8.93 3.76
C MET A 7 -15.28 -7.48 3.28
N CYS A 8 -16.40 -6.91 2.81
CA CYS A 8 -16.47 -5.56 2.21
C CYS A 8 -16.73 -4.43 3.19
N ILE A 9 -17.06 -4.72 4.44
CA ILE A 9 -17.38 -3.72 5.47
C ILE A 9 -16.73 -4.09 6.80
N ARG A 10 -16.49 -3.07 7.62
CA ARG A 10 -16.03 -3.20 9.01
C ARG A 10 -16.88 -2.31 9.90
N ASP A 11 -17.16 -2.74 11.12
CA ASP A 11 -17.79 -1.88 12.11
C ASP A 11 -16.81 -0.77 12.51
N SER A 12 -17.25 0.47 12.36
CA SER A 12 -16.43 1.64 12.66
C SER A 12 -16.06 1.74 14.14
N ARG A 13 -16.94 1.28 15.02
CA ARG A 13 -16.70 1.27 16.48
C ARG A 13 -15.72 0.16 16.86
N GLU A 14 -15.82 -0.99 16.21
CA GLU A 14 -14.88 -2.11 16.41
C GLU A 14 -13.45 -1.69 16.02
N ILE A 15 -13.28 -0.93 14.95
CA ILE A 15 -11.96 -0.37 14.56
C ILE A 15 -11.37 0.44 15.71
N LEU A 16 -12.15 1.34 16.31
CA LEU A 16 -11.70 2.17 17.43
C LEU A 16 -11.39 1.33 18.68
N GLN A 17 -12.29 0.42 19.04
CA GLN A 17 -12.13 -0.45 20.22
C GLN A 17 -10.89 -1.33 20.11
N ASN A 18 -10.66 -1.94 18.94
CA ASN A 18 -9.48 -2.76 18.68
C ASN A 18 -8.21 -1.91 18.71
N THR A 19 -8.24 -0.68 18.19
CA THR A 19 -7.09 0.24 18.24
C THR A 19 -6.69 0.53 19.69
N LEU A 20 -7.64 0.87 20.55
CA LEU A 20 -7.37 1.12 21.97
C LEU A 20 -6.88 -0.13 22.71
N ALA A 21 -7.50 -1.30 22.44
CA ALA A 21 -7.11 -2.55 23.05
C ALA A 21 -5.68 -2.97 22.68
N VAL A 22 -5.34 -2.86 21.37
CA VAL A 22 -4.00 -3.21 20.87
C VAL A 22 -2.94 -2.23 21.39
N ALA A 23 -3.24 -0.92 21.45
CA ALA A 23 -2.33 0.06 22.01
C ALA A 23 -1.99 -0.24 23.48
N ARG A 24 -3.00 -0.55 24.29
CA ARG A 24 -2.80 -0.96 25.70
C ARG A 24 -1.94 -2.22 25.79
N ALA A 25 -2.32 -3.28 25.07
CA ALA A 25 -1.60 -4.56 25.09
C ALA A 25 -0.14 -4.41 24.63
N ALA A 26 0.12 -3.52 23.66
CA ALA A 26 1.49 -3.24 23.18
C ALA A 26 2.36 -2.60 24.27
N LEU A 27 1.83 -1.63 25.02
CA LEU A 27 2.55 -0.98 26.12
C LEU A 27 2.80 -1.96 27.28
N GLU A 28 1.80 -2.74 27.67
CA GLU A 28 1.93 -3.77 28.69
C GLU A 28 2.99 -4.81 28.30
N LYS A 29 2.96 -5.29 27.06
CA LYS A 29 3.95 -6.24 26.53
C LYS A 29 5.36 -5.66 26.49
N ALA A 30 5.49 -4.37 26.18
CA ALA A 30 6.78 -3.68 26.14
C ALA A 30 7.31 -3.32 27.53
N GLY A 31 6.49 -3.39 28.57
CA GLY A 31 6.84 -2.95 29.93
C GLY A 31 7.13 -1.45 30.01
N VAL A 32 6.51 -0.64 29.14
CA VAL A 32 6.65 0.80 29.10
C VAL A 32 5.61 1.46 29.99
N ASP A 33 6.04 2.36 30.88
CA ASP A 33 5.10 3.18 31.64
C ASP A 33 4.36 4.15 30.71
N PRO A 34 3.02 4.17 30.71
CA PRO A 34 2.25 5.12 29.93
C PRO A 34 2.66 6.59 30.16
N ALA A 35 3.19 6.92 31.33
CA ALA A 35 3.68 8.26 31.66
C ALA A 35 4.93 8.66 30.84
N ASP A 36 5.70 7.70 30.31
CA ASP A 36 6.91 7.96 29.53
C ASP A 36 6.63 8.22 28.04
N LEU A 37 5.38 8.00 27.57
CA LEU A 37 5.04 8.25 26.18
C LEU A 37 5.11 9.72 25.82
N ALA A 38 5.90 10.08 24.82
CA ALA A 38 6.05 11.44 24.36
C ALA A 38 5.00 11.84 23.32
N ALA A 39 4.60 10.91 22.46
CA ALA A 39 3.65 11.13 21.35
C ALA A 39 3.01 9.82 20.88
N VAL A 40 1.95 9.94 20.09
CA VAL A 40 1.29 8.84 19.38
C VAL A 40 1.41 9.05 17.87
N GLY A 41 1.75 7.99 17.15
CA GLY A 41 1.67 7.93 15.70
C GLY A 41 0.56 6.99 15.24
N ILE A 42 -0.08 7.29 14.12
CA ILE A 42 -1.14 6.48 13.49
C ILE A 42 -0.67 5.98 12.14
N SER A 43 -0.76 4.67 11.93
CA SER A 43 -0.66 4.04 10.62
C SER A 43 -1.96 3.29 10.34
N ASN A 44 -2.56 3.49 9.17
CA ASN A 44 -3.87 2.95 8.85
C ASN A 44 -3.94 2.39 7.43
N GLN A 45 -4.84 1.43 7.22
CA GLN A 45 -5.20 0.99 5.88
C GLN A 45 -5.77 2.15 5.07
N ARG A 46 -5.23 2.37 3.87
CA ARG A 46 -5.66 3.45 2.97
C ARG A 46 -7.01 3.14 2.31
N GLU A 47 -7.60 4.11 1.65
CA GLU A 47 -8.80 4.04 0.80
C GLU A 47 -10.08 3.51 1.47
N THR A 48 -9.99 2.93 2.65
CA THR A 48 -11.15 2.53 3.46
C THR A 48 -11.85 3.78 3.99
N VAL A 49 -13.14 3.91 3.71
CA VAL A 49 -13.90 5.14 4.01
C VAL A 49 -14.95 4.94 5.07
N LEU A 50 -15.16 6.00 5.84
CA LEU A 50 -16.16 6.12 6.87
C LEU A 50 -16.96 7.41 6.67
N ALA A 51 -18.22 7.38 7.13
CA ALA A 51 -19.12 8.53 7.18
C ALA A 51 -19.79 8.58 8.55
N TRP A 52 -19.77 9.74 9.19
CA TRP A 52 -20.37 9.95 10.51
C TRP A 52 -21.01 11.34 10.60
N ASP A 53 -21.92 11.50 11.55
CA ASP A 53 -22.53 12.79 11.87
C ASP A 53 -21.67 13.57 12.87
N LYS A 54 -21.26 14.80 12.51
CA LYS A 54 -20.39 15.61 13.37
C LYS A 54 -21.04 16.08 14.66
N THR A 55 -22.38 16.12 14.71
CA THR A 55 -23.12 16.58 15.88
C THR A 55 -23.18 15.49 16.94
N THR A 56 -23.44 14.26 16.51
CA THR A 56 -23.59 13.11 17.40
C THR A 56 -22.32 12.30 17.56
N GLY A 57 -21.40 12.37 16.61
CA GLY A 57 -20.22 11.54 16.50
C GLY A 57 -20.53 10.08 16.12
N GLN A 58 -21.78 9.78 15.71
CA GLN A 58 -22.21 8.42 15.39
C GLN A 58 -21.90 8.08 13.93
N PRO A 59 -21.36 6.87 13.65
CA PRO A 59 -21.20 6.41 12.28
C PRO A 59 -22.58 6.23 11.63
N LEU A 60 -22.71 6.72 10.39
CA LEU A 60 -23.94 6.65 9.60
C LEU A 60 -24.02 5.35 8.79
N TYR A 61 -22.89 4.71 8.58
CA TYR A 61 -22.76 3.42 7.92
C TYR A 61 -21.48 2.72 8.36
N ASN A 62 -21.39 1.41 8.13
CA ASN A 62 -20.15 0.67 8.34
C ASN A 62 -19.05 1.16 7.39
N ALA A 63 -17.79 1.11 7.84
CA ALA A 63 -16.64 1.43 7.00
C ALA A 63 -16.62 0.54 5.75
N ILE A 64 -16.53 1.14 4.55
CA ILE A 64 -16.37 0.39 3.30
C ILE A 64 -14.88 0.23 3.02
N VAL A 65 -14.42 -1.04 3.04
CA VAL A 65 -13.00 -1.35 2.87
C VAL A 65 -12.52 -1.16 1.43
N TRP A 66 -11.21 -0.97 1.27
CA TRP A 66 -10.55 -0.74 -0.02
C TRP A 66 -10.85 -1.83 -1.07
N GLN A 67 -10.96 -3.10 -0.67
CA GLN A 67 -11.25 -4.26 -1.54
C GLN A 67 -12.69 -4.30 -2.08
N CYS A 68 -13.57 -3.42 -1.60
CA CYS A 68 -14.98 -3.49 -1.94
C CYS A 68 -15.29 -2.97 -3.35
N GLY A 69 -15.82 -3.83 -4.19
CA GLY A 69 -16.19 -3.50 -5.58
C GLY A 69 -17.57 -2.88 -5.78
N ARG A 70 -18.35 -2.53 -4.72
CA ARG A 70 -19.74 -2.05 -4.83
C ARG A 70 -19.94 -0.80 -5.68
N ALA A 71 -18.91 0.03 -5.83
CA ALA A 71 -18.93 1.24 -6.64
C ALA A 71 -18.50 0.99 -8.12
N LYS A 72 -18.41 -0.27 -8.57
CA LYS A 72 -17.99 -0.60 -9.94
C LYS A 72 -18.91 0.02 -11.00
N ASP A 73 -20.22 -0.07 -10.81
CA ASP A 73 -21.20 0.46 -11.77
C ASP A 73 -21.16 2.00 -11.79
N LEU A 74 -20.90 2.66 -10.64
CA LEU A 74 -20.70 4.10 -10.58
C LEU A 74 -19.44 4.49 -11.38
N CYS A 75 -18.33 3.81 -11.22
CA CYS A 75 -17.13 4.06 -12.02
C CYS A 75 -17.40 3.88 -13.53
N ALA A 76 -18.18 2.88 -13.91
CA ALA A 76 -18.56 2.67 -15.32
C ALA A 76 -19.39 3.84 -15.86
N ARG A 77 -20.33 4.39 -15.07
CA ARG A 77 -21.12 5.61 -15.45
C ARG A 77 -20.26 6.86 -15.61
N LEU A 78 -19.12 6.92 -14.91
CA LEU A 78 -18.20 8.07 -14.91
C LEU A 78 -16.98 7.86 -15.81
N ALA A 79 -16.98 6.85 -16.70
CA ALA A 79 -15.83 6.47 -17.51
C ALA A 79 -15.22 7.63 -18.30
N ASP A 80 -16.03 8.54 -18.82
CA ASP A 80 -15.60 9.74 -19.59
C ASP A 80 -14.75 10.70 -18.75
N ALA A 81 -14.91 10.69 -17.42
CA ALA A 81 -14.12 11.52 -16.52
C ALA A 81 -12.76 10.90 -16.13
N ALA A 82 -12.48 9.66 -16.54
CA ALA A 82 -11.25 8.96 -16.14
C ALA A 82 -9.95 9.73 -16.44
N PRO A 83 -9.78 10.40 -17.61
CA PRO A 83 -8.58 11.20 -17.88
C PRO A 83 -8.42 12.36 -16.90
N MET A 84 -9.49 13.10 -16.59
CA MET A 84 -9.48 14.22 -15.67
C MET A 84 -9.17 13.75 -14.23
N VAL A 85 -9.79 12.65 -13.78
CA VAL A 85 -9.49 12.04 -12.47
C VAL A 85 -8.01 11.69 -12.40
N ARG A 86 -7.47 11.01 -13.41
CA ARG A 86 -6.06 10.62 -13.44
C ARG A 86 -5.12 11.82 -13.42
N GLN A 87 -5.38 12.83 -14.24
CA GLN A 87 -4.57 14.04 -14.32
C GLN A 87 -4.48 14.76 -12.97
N LYS A 88 -5.62 14.92 -12.27
CA LYS A 88 -5.66 15.67 -11.02
C LYS A 88 -5.15 14.88 -9.81
N THR A 89 -5.37 13.58 -9.79
CA THR A 89 -5.12 12.75 -8.60
C THR A 89 -3.94 11.79 -8.72
N GLY A 90 -3.44 11.56 -9.94
CA GLY A 90 -2.47 10.49 -10.23
C GLY A 90 -3.06 9.07 -10.17
N LEU A 91 -4.37 8.94 -9.92
CA LEU A 91 -5.06 7.66 -9.69
C LEU A 91 -5.97 7.32 -10.88
N PRO A 92 -6.08 6.04 -11.25
CA PRO A 92 -7.12 5.62 -12.20
C PRO A 92 -8.51 5.72 -11.56
N LEU A 93 -9.54 5.94 -12.38
CA LEU A 93 -10.93 5.81 -11.94
C LEU A 93 -11.23 4.34 -11.60
N SER A 94 -11.40 4.05 -10.32
CA SER A 94 -11.56 2.66 -9.85
C SER A 94 -12.35 2.63 -8.52
N PRO A 95 -13.20 1.60 -8.31
CA PRO A 95 -13.88 1.39 -7.03
C PRO A 95 -12.93 1.09 -5.87
N TYR A 96 -11.65 0.88 -6.15
CA TYR A 96 -10.60 0.70 -5.13
C TYR A 96 -10.46 1.95 -4.25
N PHE A 97 -10.53 3.16 -4.83
CA PHE A 97 -10.32 4.42 -4.13
C PHE A 97 -11.55 4.89 -3.35
N SER A 98 -11.36 5.91 -2.50
CA SER A 98 -12.37 6.37 -1.55
C SER A 98 -13.56 7.06 -2.21
N ALA A 99 -13.34 7.94 -3.19
CA ALA A 99 -14.37 8.79 -3.78
C ALA A 99 -15.56 8.02 -4.35
N PRO A 100 -15.39 6.97 -5.16
CA PRO A 100 -16.54 6.20 -5.64
C PRO A 100 -17.34 5.52 -4.53
N LYS A 101 -16.68 5.13 -3.42
CA LYS A 101 -17.37 4.52 -2.27
C LYS A 101 -18.19 5.56 -1.48
N LEU A 102 -17.67 6.79 -1.34
CA LEU A 102 -18.40 7.90 -0.73
C LEU A 102 -19.61 8.30 -1.57
N ALA A 103 -19.44 8.40 -2.88
CA ALA A 103 -20.55 8.65 -3.81
C ALA A 103 -21.62 7.55 -3.70
N TRP A 104 -21.20 6.28 -3.62
CA TRP A 104 -22.12 5.17 -3.40
C TRP A 104 -22.87 5.29 -2.05
N MET A 105 -22.19 5.70 -0.96
CA MET A 105 -22.87 5.95 0.32
C MET A 105 -23.92 7.06 0.21
N LEU A 106 -23.59 8.16 -0.45
CA LEU A 106 -24.49 9.29 -0.68
C LEU A 106 -25.71 8.89 -1.53
N GLU A 107 -25.55 7.98 -2.46
CA GLU A 107 -26.60 7.50 -3.36
C GLU A 107 -27.54 6.48 -2.68
N HIS A 108 -26.98 5.60 -1.80
CA HIS A 108 -27.70 4.43 -1.30
C HIS A 108 -28.03 4.44 0.20
N ILE A 109 -27.43 5.33 0.99
CA ILE A 109 -27.62 5.36 2.44
C ILE A 109 -28.34 6.68 2.83
N PRO A 110 -29.65 6.62 3.13
CA PRO A 110 -30.44 7.81 3.42
C PRO A 110 -29.86 8.70 4.53
N ALA A 111 -29.34 8.07 5.61
CA ALA A 111 -28.73 8.80 6.72
C ALA A 111 -27.48 9.61 6.30
N VAL A 112 -26.67 9.09 5.35
CA VAL A 112 -25.51 9.82 4.82
C VAL A 112 -25.96 11.00 3.98
N ARG A 113 -26.96 10.81 3.11
CA ARG A 113 -27.56 11.90 2.31
C ARG A 113 -28.15 12.97 3.18
N GLN A 114 -28.97 12.63 4.17
CA GLN A 114 -29.58 13.58 5.10
C GLN A 114 -28.53 14.40 5.86
N ALA A 115 -27.45 13.76 6.33
CA ALA A 115 -26.36 14.45 7.01
C ALA A 115 -25.60 15.40 6.05
N ALA A 116 -25.43 15.02 4.78
CA ALA A 116 -24.84 15.89 3.76
C ALA A 116 -25.71 17.12 3.51
N ASP A 117 -27.02 16.95 3.32
CA ASP A 117 -27.99 18.03 3.07
C ASP A 117 -28.12 18.97 4.28
N ALA A 118 -28.00 18.41 5.50
CA ALA A 118 -28.00 19.19 6.74
C ALA A 118 -26.65 19.86 7.06
N GLY A 119 -25.58 19.57 6.28
CA GLY A 119 -24.25 20.10 6.53
C GLY A 119 -23.60 19.51 7.79
N THR A 120 -24.06 18.34 8.28
CA THR A 120 -23.52 17.64 9.46
C THR A 120 -22.67 16.44 9.10
N LEU A 121 -22.53 16.11 7.83
CA LEU A 121 -21.69 14.99 7.38
C LEU A 121 -20.20 15.28 7.64
N CYS A 122 -19.53 14.32 8.27
CA CYS A 122 -18.09 14.13 8.19
C CYS A 122 -17.80 12.82 7.47
N CYS A 123 -16.83 12.82 6.58
CA CYS A 123 -16.33 11.62 5.96
C CYS A 123 -14.80 11.67 5.83
N GLY A 124 -14.17 10.52 5.72
CA GLY A 124 -12.73 10.42 5.61
C GLY A 124 -12.24 8.98 5.62
N THR A 125 -10.95 8.83 5.68
CA THR A 125 -10.27 7.55 5.83
C THR A 125 -10.18 7.15 7.31
N VAL A 126 -9.61 5.98 7.60
CA VAL A 126 -9.58 5.42 8.97
C VAL A 126 -8.84 6.33 9.95
N ASP A 127 -7.78 7.00 9.52
CA ASP A 127 -7.05 8.00 10.31
C ASP A 127 -7.96 9.13 10.79
N SER A 128 -8.79 9.69 9.90
CA SER A 128 -9.72 10.79 10.25
C SER A 128 -10.74 10.33 11.30
N TRP A 129 -11.26 9.10 11.18
CA TRP A 129 -12.15 8.50 12.16
C TRP A 129 -11.47 8.28 13.52
N LEU A 130 -10.22 7.78 13.50
CA LEU A 130 -9.45 7.59 14.72
C LEU A 130 -9.13 8.93 15.38
N LEU A 131 -8.69 9.93 14.62
CA LEU A 131 -8.41 11.27 15.14
C LEU A 131 -9.66 11.91 15.78
N TRP A 132 -10.82 11.79 15.12
CA TRP A 132 -12.09 12.28 15.66
C TRP A 132 -12.41 11.66 17.03
N ASN A 133 -12.18 10.37 17.20
CA ASN A 133 -12.57 9.66 18.43
C ASN A 133 -11.47 9.65 19.50
N LEU A 134 -10.20 9.74 19.13
CA LEU A 134 -9.08 9.72 20.07
C LEU A 134 -8.78 11.09 20.66
N THR A 135 -9.18 12.17 19.98
CA THR A 135 -8.94 13.54 20.46
C THR A 135 -10.15 14.08 21.23
N ARG A 136 -9.89 14.82 22.30
CA ARG A 136 -10.96 15.47 23.10
C ARG A 136 -11.69 16.53 22.30
N GLU A 137 -10.96 17.21 21.41
CA GLU A 137 -11.44 18.29 20.54
C GLU A 137 -12.26 17.76 19.35
N ARG A 138 -12.32 16.43 19.15
CA ARG A 138 -12.96 15.79 18.01
C ARG A 138 -12.50 16.39 16.69
N VAL A 139 -11.19 16.43 16.47
CA VAL A 139 -10.61 17.04 15.29
C VAL A 139 -10.92 16.22 14.04
N HIS A 140 -11.27 16.88 12.95
CA HIS A 140 -11.50 16.26 11.65
C HIS A 140 -10.33 16.58 10.74
N ARG A 141 -9.30 15.73 10.79
CA ARG A 141 -8.00 15.91 10.12
C ARG A 141 -7.57 14.63 9.41
N THR A 142 -6.68 14.78 8.43
CA THR A 142 -5.99 13.71 7.72
C THR A 142 -4.61 14.20 7.29
N ASP A 143 -3.76 13.30 6.79
CA ASP A 143 -2.47 13.65 6.24
C ASP A 143 -2.46 13.59 4.69
N TYR A 144 -1.37 14.07 4.09
CA TYR A 144 -1.18 14.06 2.65
C TYR A 144 -1.18 12.66 2.04
N SER A 145 -0.60 11.67 2.72
CA SER A 145 -0.52 10.30 2.20
C SER A 145 -1.90 9.64 2.10
N ASN A 146 -2.77 9.86 3.09
CA ASN A 146 -4.15 9.39 3.06
C ASN A 146 -5.02 10.22 2.09
N ALA A 147 -4.92 11.55 2.13
CA ALA A 147 -5.71 12.44 1.26
C ALA A 147 -5.49 12.13 -0.22
N SER A 148 -4.23 11.94 -0.65
CA SER A 148 -3.88 11.65 -2.05
C SER A 148 -4.44 10.32 -2.56
N ARG A 149 -4.88 9.42 -1.67
CA ARG A 149 -5.46 8.12 -2.03
C ARG A 149 -6.98 8.12 -2.11
N THR A 150 -7.61 9.28 -1.88
CA THR A 150 -9.07 9.36 -1.85
C THR A 150 -9.72 9.44 -3.23
N GLY A 151 -9.04 9.98 -4.24
CA GLY A 151 -9.62 10.34 -5.53
C GLY A 151 -10.39 11.67 -5.51
N LEU A 152 -10.27 12.47 -4.43
CA LEU A 152 -10.84 13.79 -4.27
C LEU A 152 -9.79 14.90 -4.10
N PHE A 153 -8.54 14.50 -3.90
CA PHE A 153 -7.44 15.40 -3.60
C PHE A 153 -6.58 15.64 -4.84
N ASN A 154 -6.40 16.91 -5.19
CA ASN A 154 -5.55 17.31 -6.30
C ASN A 154 -4.08 17.33 -5.83
N ILE A 155 -3.27 16.42 -6.38
CA ILE A 155 -1.87 16.26 -5.96
C ILE A 155 -0.94 17.36 -6.47
N HIS A 156 -1.39 18.20 -7.40
CA HIS A 156 -0.62 19.33 -7.91
C HIS A 156 -0.87 20.61 -7.10
N THR A 157 -2.14 20.87 -6.74
CA THR A 157 -2.51 22.03 -5.94
C THR A 157 -2.46 21.80 -4.44
N LEU A 158 -2.32 20.53 -4.03
CA LEU A 158 -2.29 20.06 -2.63
C LEU A 158 -3.56 20.48 -1.85
N ARG A 159 -4.74 20.35 -2.49
CA ARG A 159 -6.06 20.71 -1.92
C ARG A 159 -7.13 19.74 -2.37
N TRP A 160 -8.22 19.68 -1.62
CA TRP A 160 -9.45 19.06 -2.10
C TRP A 160 -9.89 19.76 -3.39
N ASP A 161 -10.20 18.99 -4.41
CA ASP A 161 -10.55 19.52 -5.75
C ASP A 161 -12.07 19.61 -5.88
N GLU A 162 -12.57 20.82 -6.07
CA GLU A 162 -14.01 21.09 -6.15
C GLU A 162 -14.69 20.38 -7.32
N GLU A 163 -14.01 20.25 -8.47
CA GLU A 163 -14.55 19.55 -9.63
C GLU A 163 -14.65 18.04 -9.39
N LEU A 164 -13.63 17.43 -8.73
CA LEU A 164 -13.69 16.03 -8.31
C LEU A 164 -14.78 15.83 -7.25
N CYS A 165 -14.90 16.73 -6.28
CA CYS A 165 -15.95 16.66 -5.26
C CYS A 165 -17.35 16.77 -5.89
N ALA A 166 -17.54 17.65 -6.86
CA ALA A 166 -18.80 17.77 -7.61
C ALA A 166 -19.08 16.52 -8.46
N LEU A 167 -18.07 15.96 -9.14
CA LEU A 167 -18.19 14.73 -9.92
C LEU A 167 -18.76 13.56 -9.11
N TYR A 168 -18.30 13.41 -7.86
CA TYR A 168 -18.74 12.35 -6.96
C TYR A 168 -19.89 12.75 -6.01
N GLY A 169 -20.36 14.01 -6.08
CA GLY A 169 -21.41 14.54 -5.21
C GLY A 169 -21.00 14.61 -3.73
N VAL A 170 -19.72 14.68 -3.43
CA VAL A 170 -19.19 14.75 -2.06
C VAL A 170 -19.02 16.22 -1.65
N PRO A 171 -19.71 16.70 -0.60
CA PRO A 171 -19.54 18.07 -0.14
C PRO A 171 -18.12 18.33 0.37
N VAL A 172 -17.43 19.36 -0.12
CA VAL A 172 -16.05 19.68 0.30
C VAL A 172 -15.96 19.89 1.81
N GLN A 173 -16.97 20.52 2.42
CA GLN A 173 -17.05 20.76 3.87
C GLN A 173 -17.19 19.48 4.71
N ALA A 174 -17.53 18.34 4.09
CA ALA A 174 -17.57 17.03 4.75
C ALA A 174 -16.20 16.34 4.79
N LEU A 175 -15.18 16.92 4.15
CA LEU A 175 -13.82 16.36 4.07
C LEU A 175 -12.92 16.93 5.19
N PRO A 176 -11.93 16.14 5.67
CA PRO A 176 -11.04 16.57 6.75
C PRO A 176 -10.05 17.64 6.30
N GLN A 177 -9.56 18.44 7.25
CA GLN A 177 -8.39 19.29 6.99
C GLN A 177 -7.14 18.45 6.77
N VAL A 178 -6.35 18.79 5.76
CA VAL A 178 -5.11 18.07 5.42
C VAL A 178 -3.93 18.72 6.11
N TYR A 179 -3.13 17.91 6.78
CA TYR A 179 -1.96 18.32 7.56
C TYR A 179 -0.68 17.63 7.03
N MET A 180 0.48 18.19 7.39
CA MET A 180 1.77 17.49 7.25
C MET A 180 1.72 16.20 8.05
N SER A 181 2.33 15.12 7.53
CA SER A 181 2.29 13.80 8.18
C SER A 181 2.98 13.81 9.56
N ASP A 182 3.93 14.74 9.79
CA ASP A 182 4.58 15.03 11.08
C ASP A 182 3.91 16.19 11.84
N GLY A 183 2.74 16.66 11.40
CA GLY A 183 2.01 17.73 12.08
C GLY A 183 1.42 17.29 13.41
N VAL A 184 1.00 18.26 14.22
CA VAL A 184 0.23 18.00 15.46
C VAL A 184 -1.26 17.91 15.09
N PHE A 185 -1.80 16.71 15.18
CA PHE A 185 -3.20 16.45 14.81
C PHE A 185 -4.19 16.68 15.96
N GLY A 186 -3.73 16.76 17.18
CA GLY A 186 -4.51 16.92 18.39
C GLY A 186 -3.85 16.22 19.57
N THR A 187 -4.56 16.11 20.68
CA THR A 187 -4.07 15.42 21.88
C THR A 187 -4.98 14.24 22.24
N THR A 188 -4.38 13.21 22.84
CA THR A 188 -5.12 12.00 23.26
C THR A 188 -4.59 11.49 24.60
N ASP A 189 -5.49 10.91 25.40
CA ASP A 189 -5.18 10.09 26.55
C ASP A 189 -5.47 8.60 26.32
N LEU A 190 -5.70 8.22 25.05
CA LEU A 190 -6.11 6.88 24.60
C LEU A 190 -7.29 6.33 25.43
N GLY A 191 -8.33 7.17 25.61
CA GLY A 191 -9.53 6.79 26.38
C GLY A 191 -9.28 6.73 27.89
N GLY A 192 -8.41 7.58 28.41
CA GLY A 192 -8.04 7.65 29.81
C GLY A 192 -6.91 6.71 30.24
N PHE A 193 -6.45 5.84 29.34
CA PHE A 193 -5.44 4.82 29.66
C PHE A 193 -4.07 5.44 30.00
N LEU A 194 -3.68 6.52 29.34
CA LEU A 194 -2.37 7.15 29.57
C LEU A 194 -2.28 7.98 30.87
N GLY A 195 -3.42 8.28 31.52
CA GLY A 195 -3.47 9.15 32.69
C GLY A 195 -3.14 10.63 32.41
N ARG A 196 -2.59 10.93 31.23
CA ARG A 196 -2.29 12.31 30.76
C ARG A 196 -2.51 12.41 29.25
N ALA A 197 -2.72 13.60 28.75
CA ALA A 197 -2.80 13.86 27.33
C ALA A 197 -1.39 13.92 26.70
N VAL A 198 -1.23 13.24 25.55
CA VAL A 198 -0.04 13.30 24.70
C VAL A 198 -0.45 13.72 23.29
N PRO A 199 0.43 14.39 22.52
CA PRO A 199 0.11 14.78 21.16
C PRO A 199 0.05 13.56 20.21
N ILE A 200 -0.84 13.61 19.22
CA ILE A 200 -0.80 12.76 18.04
C ILE A 200 -0.04 13.55 16.97
N CYS A 201 1.18 13.12 16.64
CA CYS A 201 2.08 13.86 15.76
C CYS A 201 2.45 13.15 14.46
N GLY A 202 2.13 11.89 14.29
CA GLY A 202 2.47 11.11 13.10
C GLY A 202 1.24 10.43 12.53
N VAL A 203 0.85 10.76 11.30
CA VAL A 203 -0.25 10.08 10.61
C VAL A 203 0.20 9.72 9.20
N LEU A 204 0.07 8.45 8.84
CA LEU A 204 0.48 7.93 7.53
C LEU A 204 -0.41 6.75 7.11
N GLY A 205 -0.70 6.66 5.82
CA GLY A 205 -1.21 5.42 5.24
C GLY A 205 -0.19 4.29 5.38
N ASP A 206 -0.64 3.05 5.56
CA ASP A 206 0.18 1.88 5.90
C ASP A 206 1.39 1.66 4.98
N SER A 207 1.18 1.67 3.67
CA SER A 207 2.27 1.46 2.69
C SER A 207 3.23 2.65 2.65
N HIS A 208 2.74 3.88 2.88
CA HIS A 208 3.57 5.09 3.00
C HIS A 208 4.35 5.09 4.32
N GLY A 209 3.71 4.67 5.40
CA GLY A 209 4.37 4.41 6.67
C GLY A 209 5.49 3.36 6.53
N ALA A 210 5.24 2.26 5.80
CA ALA A 210 6.27 1.27 5.52
C ALA A 210 7.42 1.84 4.69
N LEU A 211 7.14 2.68 3.68
CA LEU A 211 8.17 3.38 2.90
C LEU A 211 9.06 4.26 3.79
N LEU A 212 8.44 5.04 4.69
CA LEU A 212 9.14 5.86 5.67
C LEU A 212 9.89 4.99 6.70
N GLY A 213 9.26 3.93 7.19
CA GLY A 213 9.84 2.95 8.12
C GLY A 213 11.02 2.18 7.54
N GLN A 214 11.02 1.92 6.25
CA GLN A 214 12.18 1.39 5.52
C GLN A 214 13.31 2.42 5.40
N GLY A 215 13.03 3.70 5.62
CA GLY A 215 14.00 4.77 5.45
C GLY A 215 14.27 5.15 4.00
N CYS A 216 13.28 5.00 3.12
CA CYS A 216 13.36 5.40 1.71
C CYS A 216 13.22 6.93 1.57
N PHE A 217 14.17 7.69 2.12
CA PHE A 217 14.12 9.16 2.18
C PHE A 217 14.59 9.85 0.89
N ALA A 218 15.43 9.20 0.11
CA ALA A 218 16.01 9.79 -1.08
C ALA A 218 15.26 9.36 -2.35
N PRO A 219 15.16 10.24 -3.36
CA PRO A 219 14.65 9.86 -4.68
C PRO A 219 15.41 8.67 -5.25
N GLY A 220 14.68 7.77 -5.94
CA GLY A 220 15.24 6.53 -6.48
C GLY A 220 15.40 5.39 -5.46
N THR A 221 15.07 5.61 -4.18
CA THR A 221 14.95 4.49 -3.22
C THR A 221 13.57 3.87 -3.33
N ALA A 222 13.54 2.55 -3.38
CA ALA A 222 12.31 1.80 -3.54
C ALA A 222 12.09 0.81 -2.39
N LYS A 223 10.82 0.54 -2.08
CA LYS A 223 10.42 -0.55 -1.20
C LYS A 223 9.50 -1.52 -1.91
N ALA A 224 9.55 -2.80 -1.54
CA ALA A 224 8.56 -3.79 -1.91
C ALA A 224 8.09 -4.57 -0.68
N THR A 225 6.79 -4.54 -0.42
CA THR A 225 6.16 -5.36 0.63
C THR A 225 5.60 -6.62 -0.01
N TYR A 226 6.14 -7.77 0.36
CA TYR A 226 5.74 -9.08 -0.13
C TYR A 226 4.64 -9.66 0.76
N GLY A 227 3.42 -9.64 0.28
CA GLY A 227 2.25 -10.22 0.93
C GLY A 227 1.60 -11.30 0.07
N THR A 228 0.30 -11.46 0.13
CA THR A 228 -0.51 -12.24 -0.83
C THR A 228 -0.29 -11.71 -2.25
N GLY A 229 -0.45 -10.40 -2.44
CA GLY A 229 0.13 -9.60 -3.51
C GLY A 229 1.32 -8.81 -3.00
N SER A 230 1.86 -7.90 -3.81
CA SER A 230 2.93 -6.99 -3.41
C SER A 230 2.63 -5.54 -3.77
N SER A 231 3.04 -4.62 -2.90
CA SER A 231 3.07 -3.19 -3.18
C SER A 231 4.51 -2.75 -3.34
N VAL A 232 4.84 -2.23 -4.51
CA VAL A 232 6.15 -1.66 -4.82
C VAL A 232 6.00 -0.16 -4.91
N MET A 233 6.83 0.58 -4.20
CA MET A 233 6.81 2.04 -4.15
C MET A 233 8.21 2.59 -4.34
N MET A 234 8.36 3.64 -5.17
CA MET A 234 9.60 4.38 -5.35
C MET A 234 9.38 5.85 -5.02
N GLN A 235 10.18 6.37 -4.11
CA GLN A 235 10.18 7.78 -3.76
C GLN A 235 10.77 8.62 -4.90
N THR A 236 10.06 9.68 -5.32
CA THR A 236 10.44 10.55 -6.45
C THR A 236 10.86 11.97 -6.06
N GLY A 237 10.96 12.25 -4.75
CA GLY A 237 11.28 13.59 -4.25
C GLY A 237 10.09 14.52 -4.29
N ASP A 238 10.33 15.75 -4.70
CA ASP A 238 9.33 16.79 -4.93
C ASP A 238 8.76 16.77 -6.36
N ALA A 239 9.18 15.80 -7.18
CA ALA A 239 8.71 15.65 -8.54
C ALA A 239 7.44 14.79 -8.61
N CYS A 240 6.33 15.40 -9.06
CA CYS A 240 5.11 14.69 -9.41
C CYS A 240 5.30 14.04 -10.78
N ILE A 241 5.57 12.74 -10.81
CA ILE A 241 5.78 11.98 -12.05
C ILE A 241 4.47 11.41 -12.53
N GLU A 242 4.06 11.76 -13.73
CA GLU A 242 2.94 11.08 -14.40
C GLU A 242 3.46 9.82 -15.08
N SER A 243 2.98 8.65 -14.63
CA SER A 243 3.41 7.37 -15.18
C SER A 243 2.77 7.10 -16.53
N THR A 244 3.60 6.79 -17.53
CA THR A 244 3.18 6.29 -18.84
C THR A 244 2.98 4.77 -18.86
N GLY A 245 3.58 4.06 -17.90
CA GLY A 245 3.48 2.61 -17.73
C GLY A 245 2.33 2.16 -16.85
N GLY A 246 1.36 3.05 -16.54
CA GLY A 246 0.17 2.69 -15.77
C GLY A 246 0.35 2.59 -14.26
N LEU A 247 1.49 3.07 -13.73
CA LEU A 247 1.68 3.16 -12.28
C LEU A 247 0.81 4.28 -11.70
N VAL A 248 0.65 4.25 -10.39
CA VAL A 248 -0.08 5.26 -9.62
C VAL A 248 0.90 6.26 -9.05
N THR A 249 0.57 7.55 -9.17
CA THR A 249 1.29 8.62 -8.48
C THR A 249 0.47 9.08 -7.27
N SER A 250 1.12 9.23 -6.13
CA SER A 250 0.49 9.79 -4.92
C SER A 250 1.51 10.56 -4.08
N LEU A 251 1.06 11.16 -2.98
CA LEU A 251 1.95 11.86 -2.06
C LEU A 251 2.54 10.87 -1.07
N ALA A 252 3.86 10.79 -1.02
CA ALA A 252 4.54 9.90 -0.09
C ALA A 252 4.29 10.31 1.37
N TRP A 253 4.47 11.57 1.65
CA TRP A 253 4.26 12.23 2.93
C TRP A 253 4.44 13.75 2.83
N GLY A 254 4.00 14.46 3.86
CA GLY A 254 4.39 15.83 4.14
C GLY A 254 5.24 15.86 5.41
N LEU A 255 6.53 16.16 5.30
CA LEU A 255 7.45 16.21 6.43
C LEU A 255 8.26 17.51 6.42
N SER A 256 8.39 18.17 7.58
CA SER A 256 9.18 19.39 7.74
C SER A 256 8.84 20.49 6.71
N GLY A 257 7.55 20.64 6.41
CA GLY A 257 7.07 21.66 5.45
C GLY A 257 7.27 21.30 3.98
N ARG A 258 7.75 20.08 3.65
CA ARG A 258 7.95 19.60 2.27
C ARG A 258 7.04 18.41 2.00
N VAL A 259 6.46 18.39 0.79
CA VAL A 259 5.68 17.27 0.30
C VAL A 259 6.52 16.49 -0.70
N ASN A 260 6.55 15.18 -0.51
CA ASN A 260 7.22 14.25 -1.42
C ASN A 260 6.21 13.38 -2.14
N TYR A 261 6.57 12.95 -3.34
CA TYR A 261 5.78 12.09 -4.20
C TYR A 261 6.32 10.67 -4.24
N VAL A 262 5.47 9.75 -4.70
CA VAL A 262 5.78 8.33 -4.85
C VAL A 262 5.11 7.77 -6.08
N LEU A 263 5.82 6.93 -6.82
CA LEU A 263 5.24 6.00 -7.79
C LEU A 263 4.92 4.68 -7.10
N GLU A 264 3.74 4.13 -7.36
CA GLU A 264 3.28 2.86 -6.78
C GLU A 264 2.76 1.93 -7.88
N GLY A 265 3.21 0.67 -7.82
CA GLY A 265 2.67 -0.44 -8.58
C GLY A 265 2.26 -1.57 -7.64
N ASN A 266 1.12 -2.20 -7.92
CA ASN A 266 0.61 -3.31 -7.14
C ASN A 266 0.57 -4.58 -7.99
N LEU A 267 1.03 -5.69 -7.40
CA LEU A 267 0.98 -7.03 -7.96
C LEU A 267 -0.05 -7.85 -7.20
N ASN A 268 -0.93 -8.53 -7.93
CA ASN A 268 -2.01 -9.31 -7.33
C ASN A 268 -1.51 -10.63 -6.73
N TYR A 269 -0.49 -11.23 -7.34
CA TYR A 269 -0.04 -12.59 -7.03
C TYR A 269 1.46 -12.67 -6.80
N THR A 270 1.85 -12.73 -5.52
CA THR A 270 3.22 -12.99 -5.07
C THR A 270 3.23 -14.14 -4.05
N GLY A 271 3.00 -13.89 -2.77
CA GLY A 271 2.83 -14.96 -1.78
C GLY A 271 1.66 -15.89 -2.07
N ALA A 272 0.64 -15.41 -2.80
CA ALA A 272 -0.45 -16.23 -3.29
C ALA A 272 0.01 -17.37 -4.23
N VAL A 273 1.07 -17.17 -5.01
CA VAL A 273 1.66 -18.21 -5.86
C VAL A 273 2.19 -19.37 -5.02
N ILE A 274 2.89 -19.06 -3.91
CA ILE A 274 3.41 -20.07 -2.98
C ILE A 274 2.23 -20.80 -2.29
N SER A 275 1.20 -20.05 -1.91
CA SER A 275 0.00 -20.63 -1.31
C SER A 275 -0.73 -21.57 -2.28
N TRP A 276 -0.84 -21.19 -3.55
CA TRP A 276 -1.42 -22.01 -4.62
C TRP A 276 -0.63 -23.30 -4.85
N LEU A 277 0.71 -23.23 -4.95
CA LEU A 277 1.57 -24.41 -5.05
C LEU A 277 1.37 -25.39 -3.89
N LYS A 278 1.12 -24.85 -2.67
CA LYS A 278 0.92 -25.65 -1.47
C LYS A 278 -0.48 -26.23 -1.35
N LYS A 279 -1.51 -25.40 -1.49
CA LYS A 279 -2.89 -25.76 -1.15
C LYS A 279 -3.67 -26.39 -2.30
N ASP A 280 -3.45 -25.89 -3.52
CA ASP A 280 -4.28 -26.22 -4.66
C ASP A 280 -3.59 -27.24 -5.56
N VAL A 281 -2.28 -27.08 -5.81
CA VAL A 281 -1.49 -27.98 -6.67
C VAL A 281 -0.85 -29.14 -5.87
N GLY A 282 -0.57 -28.92 -4.58
CA GLY A 282 0.04 -29.94 -3.74
C GLY A 282 1.54 -30.21 -4.00
N LEU A 283 2.23 -29.27 -4.67
CA LEU A 283 3.68 -29.39 -4.93
C LEU A 283 4.54 -29.00 -3.73
N LEU A 284 3.98 -28.34 -2.71
CA LEU A 284 4.69 -27.96 -1.50
C LEU A 284 3.94 -28.46 -0.26
N ARG A 285 4.67 -28.91 0.76
CA ARG A 285 4.13 -29.22 2.09
C ARG A 285 4.21 -27.99 3.01
N THR A 286 5.34 -27.28 2.94
CA THR A 286 5.61 -26.06 3.70
C THR A 286 6.16 -24.97 2.78
N ASP A 287 6.06 -23.72 3.21
CA ASP A 287 6.60 -22.58 2.44
C ASP A 287 8.14 -22.66 2.34
N ALA A 288 8.81 -23.17 3.38
CA ALA A 288 10.26 -23.36 3.42
C ALA A 288 10.76 -24.38 2.39
N GLU A 289 9.97 -25.42 2.03
CA GLU A 289 10.32 -26.41 1.02
C GLU A 289 10.55 -25.76 -0.35
N SER A 290 9.93 -24.62 -0.61
CA SER A 290 10.06 -23.89 -1.88
C SER A 290 11.50 -23.45 -2.15
N GLU A 291 12.21 -22.98 -1.13
CA GLU A 291 13.63 -22.61 -1.25
C GLU A 291 14.52 -23.81 -1.60
N GLN A 292 14.31 -24.94 -0.93
CA GLN A 292 15.10 -26.15 -1.16
C GLN A 292 14.93 -26.66 -2.59
N LEU A 293 13.69 -26.75 -3.06
CA LEU A 293 13.37 -27.19 -4.42
C LEU A 293 13.93 -26.23 -5.48
N ALA A 294 13.77 -24.91 -5.29
CA ALA A 294 14.31 -23.94 -6.23
C ALA A 294 15.84 -24.06 -6.39
N ARG A 295 16.56 -24.38 -5.30
CA ARG A 295 18.01 -24.62 -5.34
C ARG A 295 18.41 -25.93 -6.00
N GLN A 296 17.51 -26.93 -6.02
CA GLN A 296 17.74 -28.24 -6.66
C GLN A 296 17.45 -28.23 -8.15
N ALA A 297 16.69 -27.23 -8.63
CA ALA A 297 16.33 -27.14 -10.03
C ALA A 297 17.55 -26.99 -10.95
N HIS A 298 17.51 -27.62 -12.11
CA HIS A 298 18.61 -27.62 -13.07
C HIS A 298 18.94 -26.19 -13.51
N PRO A 299 20.20 -25.72 -13.42
CA PRO A 299 20.57 -24.33 -13.71
C PRO A 299 20.22 -23.88 -15.13
N GLY A 300 20.31 -24.79 -16.10
CA GLY A 300 20.00 -24.52 -17.51
C GLY A 300 18.52 -24.57 -17.89
N ASP A 301 17.63 -24.95 -16.98
CA ASP A 301 16.20 -25.00 -17.26
C ASP A 301 15.63 -23.58 -17.45
N ARG A 302 14.72 -23.42 -18.42
CA ARG A 302 14.09 -22.16 -18.83
C ARG A 302 12.57 -22.28 -18.77
N THR A 303 12.06 -22.92 -17.74
CA THR A 303 10.63 -22.94 -17.42
C THR A 303 10.23 -21.62 -16.81
N TYR A 304 9.17 -20.99 -17.32
CA TYR A 304 8.61 -19.73 -16.84
C TYR A 304 7.15 -19.93 -16.44
N PHE A 305 6.75 -19.26 -15.38
CA PHE A 305 5.35 -19.23 -14.93
C PHE A 305 4.86 -17.78 -14.84
N VAL A 306 3.76 -17.47 -15.56
CA VAL A 306 3.09 -16.16 -15.47
C VAL A 306 1.83 -16.33 -14.64
N PRO A 307 1.75 -15.74 -13.42
CA PRO A 307 0.64 -15.97 -12.48
C PRO A 307 -0.56 -15.07 -12.75
N ALA A 308 -1.09 -15.05 -13.97
CA ALA A 308 -2.26 -14.26 -14.34
C ALA A 308 -3.57 -14.96 -13.95
N PHE A 309 -3.75 -15.30 -12.66
CA PHE A 309 -4.96 -16.00 -12.20
C PHE A 309 -6.24 -15.19 -12.35
N THR A 310 -6.19 -13.88 -12.32
CA THR A 310 -7.30 -12.95 -12.58
C THR A 310 -6.79 -11.75 -13.40
N GLY A 311 -6.11 -12.04 -14.50
CA GLY A 311 -5.45 -11.03 -15.31
C GLY A 311 -4.10 -10.56 -14.74
N LEU A 312 -3.47 -9.64 -15.46
CA LEU A 312 -2.23 -8.97 -15.10
C LEU A 312 -2.53 -7.51 -14.72
N GLY A 313 -1.97 -7.07 -13.59
CA GLY A 313 -2.00 -5.68 -13.15
C GLY A 313 -0.92 -4.83 -13.84
N ALA A 314 -0.46 -3.78 -13.16
CA ALA A 314 0.64 -2.94 -13.65
C ALA A 314 1.91 -3.77 -13.93
N PRO A 315 2.66 -3.45 -14.99
CA PRO A 315 2.44 -2.38 -15.98
C PRO A 315 1.56 -2.82 -17.16
N TYR A 316 1.04 -4.03 -17.20
CA TYR A 316 0.39 -4.64 -18.37
C TYR A 316 -1.10 -4.31 -18.51
N TRP A 317 -1.83 -4.27 -17.39
CA TRP A 317 -3.27 -3.95 -17.31
C TRP A 317 -4.17 -4.77 -18.24
N ASP A 318 -3.95 -6.07 -18.31
CA ASP A 318 -4.75 -7.01 -19.07
C ASP A 318 -5.60 -7.90 -18.14
N SER A 319 -6.90 -7.62 -18.06
CA SER A 319 -7.85 -8.36 -17.22
C SER A 319 -8.22 -9.74 -17.77
N GLU A 320 -7.97 -9.98 -19.08
CA GLU A 320 -8.33 -11.21 -19.78
C GLU A 320 -7.14 -12.19 -19.83
N ALA A 321 -5.94 -11.74 -19.50
CA ALA A 321 -4.76 -12.59 -19.44
C ALA A 321 -4.98 -13.76 -18.48
N THR A 322 -4.56 -14.96 -18.86
CA THR A 322 -4.64 -16.18 -18.05
C THR A 322 -3.26 -16.72 -17.69
N GLY A 323 -3.16 -17.48 -16.60
CA GLY A 323 -1.89 -18.05 -16.15
C GLY A 323 -1.23 -18.95 -17.21
N LEU A 324 0.09 -18.84 -17.37
CA LEU A 324 0.87 -19.57 -18.36
C LEU A 324 2.06 -20.28 -17.72
N LEU A 325 2.25 -21.55 -18.02
CA LEU A 325 3.49 -22.28 -17.75
C LEU A 325 4.12 -22.67 -19.11
N THR A 326 5.34 -22.21 -19.39
CA THR A 326 6.00 -22.39 -20.70
C THR A 326 7.46 -22.77 -20.52
N GLY A 327 8.12 -23.21 -21.59
CA GLY A 327 9.52 -23.64 -21.56
C GLY A 327 9.71 -25.05 -20.99
N ILE A 328 8.66 -25.84 -20.83
CA ILE A 328 8.68 -27.20 -20.31
C ILE A 328 9.44 -28.11 -21.26
N THR A 329 10.34 -28.91 -20.71
CA THR A 329 11.06 -29.97 -21.41
C THR A 329 10.84 -31.32 -20.72
N ARG A 330 11.37 -32.39 -21.28
CA ARG A 330 11.27 -33.72 -20.66
C ARG A 330 11.94 -33.78 -19.27
N THR A 331 12.91 -32.91 -18.99
CA THR A 331 13.64 -32.86 -17.72
C THR A 331 12.99 -31.90 -16.71
N THR A 332 11.96 -31.15 -17.10
CA THR A 332 11.23 -30.26 -16.19
C THR A 332 10.44 -31.09 -15.19
N GLY A 333 10.83 -31.01 -13.93
CA GLY A 333 10.18 -31.69 -12.82
C GLY A 333 9.61 -30.70 -11.78
N LYS A 334 9.34 -31.24 -10.59
CA LYS A 334 8.79 -30.48 -9.45
C LYS A 334 9.67 -29.29 -9.08
N ALA A 335 10.99 -29.48 -9.07
CA ALA A 335 11.96 -28.46 -8.66
C ALA A 335 11.95 -27.26 -9.63
N GLU A 336 11.92 -27.52 -10.93
CA GLU A 336 11.90 -26.52 -11.99
C GLU A 336 10.59 -25.71 -11.95
N ILE A 337 9.45 -26.37 -11.77
CA ILE A 337 8.14 -25.70 -11.68
C ILE A 337 8.10 -24.78 -10.44
N VAL A 338 8.55 -25.27 -9.28
CA VAL A 338 8.58 -24.46 -8.05
C VAL A 338 9.52 -23.27 -8.21
N ARG A 339 10.69 -23.47 -8.85
CA ARG A 339 11.61 -22.36 -9.15
C ARG A 339 10.96 -21.35 -10.08
N ALA A 340 10.32 -21.77 -11.17
CA ALA A 340 9.63 -20.86 -12.09
C ALA A 340 8.58 -20.03 -11.38
N CYS A 341 7.84 -20.61 -10.43
CA CYS A 341 6.86 -19.91 -9.63
C CYS A 341 7.49 -18.88 -8.65
N LEU A 342 8.62 -19.20 -8.02
CA LEU A 342 9.35 -18.23 -7.19
C LEU A 342 9.98 -17.12 -8.04
N ASP A 343 10.60 -17.49 -9.16
CA ASP A 343 11.22 -16.53 -10.08
C ASP A 343 10.16 -15.57 -10.66
N SER A 344 8.91 -16.01 -10.88
CA SER A 344 7.82 -15.16 -11.35
C SER A 344 7.55 -13.98 -10.41
N ILE A 345 7.74 -14.17 -9.10
CA ILE A 345 7.60 -13.08 -8.11
C ILE A 345 8.68 -12.03 -8.35
N ALA A 346 9.93 -12.48 -8.50
CA ALA A 346 11.05 -11.58 -8.74
C ALA A 346 10.97 -10.86 -10.09
N TYR A 347 10.52 -11.54 -11.13
CA TYR A 347 10.29 -10.93 -12.46
C TYR A 347 9.23 -9.84 -12.42
N GLN A 348 8.06 -10.10 -11.84
CA GLN A 348 6.98 -9.11 -11.75
C GLN A 348 7.42 -7.84 -11.00
N ILE A 349 8.17 -8.00 -9.90
CA ILE A 349 8.71 -6.85 -9.16
C ILE A 349 9.74 -6.11 -10.02
N THR A 350 10.58 -6.82 -10.76
CA THR A 350 11.55 -6.22 -11.69
C THR A 350 10.84 -5.42 -12.79
N ASP A 351 9.73 -5.93 -13.36
CA ASP A 351 8.91 -5.20 -14.33
C ASP A 351 8.44 -3.84 -13.79
N LEU A 352 7.98 -3.82 -12.53
CA LEU A 352 7.56 -2.57 -11.88
C LEU A 352 8.74 -1.62 -11.64
N LEU A 353 9.88 -2.13 -11.18
CA LEU A 353 11.09 -1.32 -10.94
C LEU A 353 11.63 -0.72 -12.23
N GLU A 354 11.70 -1.48 -13.31
CA GLU A 354 12.09 -1.01 -14.64
C GLU A 354 11.13 0.07 -15.16
N CYS A 355 9.82 -0.12 -14.94
CA CYS A 355 8.80 0.87 -15.28
C CYS A 355 8.98 2.16 -14.45
N MET A 356 9.19 2.05 -13.14
CA MET A 356 9.41 3.19 -12.25
C MET A 356 10.67 3.97 -12.62
N GLY A 357 11.78 3.29 -12.86
CA GLY A 357 13.04 3.92 -13.25
C GLY A 357 12.93 4.67 -14.58
N ARG A 358 12.24 4.08 -15.55
CA ARG A 358 12.01 4.70 -16.87
C ARG A 358 11.09 5.92 -16.76
N ASP A 359 9.94 5.80 -16.08
CA ASP A 359 8.96 6.88 -15.96
C ASP A 359 9.52 8.07 -15.18
N ALA A 360 10.28 7.81 -14.11
CA ALA A 360 10.89 8.86 -13.30
C ALA A 360 12.20 9.42 -13.87
N ALA A 361 12.79 8.75 -14.86
CA ALA A 361 14.14 9.05 -15.35
C ALA A 361 15.17 9.14 -14.20
N LEU A 362 15.00 8.33 -13.17
CA LEU A 362 15.84 8.26 -11.98
C LEU A 362 16.49 6.88 -11.86
N PRO A 363 17.80 6.79 -11.59
CA PRO A 363 18.43 5.53 -11.30
C PRO A 363 17.88 4.99 -9.96
N LEU A 364 17.51 3.71 -9.95
CA LEU A 364 17.19 3.01 -8.71
C LEU A 364 18.47 2.74 -7.93
N ALA A 365 18.49 3.10 -6.65
CA ALA A 365 19.68 3.00 -5.81
C ALA A 365 19.71 1.71 -4.97
N GLU A 366 18.58 1.31 -4.37
CA GLU A 366 18.42 0.17 -3.50
C GLU A 366 16.95 -0.24 -3.45
N LEU A 367 16.70 -1.55 -3.38
CA LEU A 367 15.39 -2.10 -3.09
C LEU A 367 15.34 -2.57 -1.63
N ARG A 368 14.44 -2.04 -0.84
CA ARG A 368 14.18 -2.46 0.54
C ARG A 368 12.92 -3.28 0.60
N VAL A 369 12.97 -4.43 1.24
CA VAL A 369 11.90 -5.43 1.14
C VAL A 369 11.46 -5.91 2.52
N ASP A 370 10.16 -6.17 2.65
CA ASP A 370 9.56 -6.74 3.85
C ASP A 370 8.45 -7.73 3.50
N GLY A 371 7.88 -8.36 4.52
CA GLY A 371 6.79 -9.33 4.41
C GLY A 371 7.25 -10.79 4.48
N GLY A 372 6.29 -11.69 4.60
CA GLY A 372 6.54 -13.11 4.86
C GLY A 372 7.51 -13.81 3.88
N PRO A 373 7.35 -13.64 2.56
CA PRO A 373 8.23 -14.26 1.56
C PRO A 373 9.70 -13.85 1.64
N THR A 374 10.06 -12.77 2.35
CA THR A 374 11.46 -12.35 2.52
C THR A 374 12.30 -13.33 3.36
N ALA A 375 11.67 -14.26 4.06
CA ALA A 375 12.33 -15.36 4.74
C ALA A 375 13.01 -16.34 3.76
N ASN A 376 12.55 -16.38 2.49
CA ASN A 376 13.12 -17.23 1.44
C ASN A 376 14.38 -16.56 0.85
N ARG A 377 15.55 -17.08 1.25
CA ARG A 377 16.85 -16.51 0.83
C ARG A 377 17.14 -16.69 -0.67
N TYR A 378 16.61 -17.75 -1.28
CA TYR A 378 16.73 -17.92 -2.72
C TYR A 378 15.99 -16.78 -3.44
N LEU A 379 14.74 -16.52 -3.06
CA LEU A 379 13.93 -15.46 -3.66
C LEU A 379 14.60 -14.09 -3.48
N MET A 380 15.16 -13.79 -2.31
CA MET A 380 15.81 -12.50 -2.05
C MET A 380 17.08 -12.32 -2.91
N GLN A 381 17.92 -13.33 -3.04
CA GLN A 381 19.08 -13.26 -3.94
C GLN A 381 18.61 -13.12 -5.40
N ARG A 382 17.63 -13.92 -5.81
CA ARG A 382 17.07 -13.89 -7.17
C ARG A 382 16.48 -12.53 -7.52
N GLN A 383 15.80 -11.88 -6.58
CA GLN A 383 15.28 -10.52 -6.74
C GLN A 383 16.42 -9.51 -6.93
N SER A 384 17.46 -9.57 -6.10
CA SER A 384 18.64 -8.71 -6.24
C SER A 384 19.32 -8.89 -7.59
N ASP A 385 19.47 -10.12 -8.04
CA ASP A 385 20.12 -10.48 -9.30
C ASP A 385 19.32 -9.95 -10.51
N LEU A 386 18.00 -10.22 -10.55
CA LEU A 386 17.15 -9.83 -11.67
C LEU A 386 16.93 -8.33 -11.76
N ALA A 387 16.72 -7.65 -10.63
CA ALA A 387 16.60 -6.20 -10.59
C ALA A 387 17.95 -5.49 -10.78
N CYS A 388 19.07 -6.20 -10.70
CA CYS A 388 20.44 -5.65 -10.70
C CYS A 388 20.62 -4.55 -9.65
N LEU A 389 20.03 -4.72 -8.45
CA LEU A 389 20.02 -3.75 -7.37
C LEU A 389 20.46 -4.38 -6.05
N PRO A 390 21.19 -3.66 -5.20
CA PRO A 390 21.32 -4.01 -3.81
C PRO A 390 19.93 -4.17 -3.18
N LEU A 391 19.73 -5.26 -2.41
CA LEU A 391 18.49 -5.54 -1.71
C LEU A 391 18.74 -5.60 -0.21
N ALA A 392 17.86 -4.99 0.59
CA ALA A 392 17.98 -4.93 2.04
C ALA A 392 16.68 -5.42 2.71
N VAL A 393 16.80 -6.43 3.58
CA VAL A 393 15.71 -6.97 4.41
C VAL A 393 15.93 -6.50 5.85
N PRO A 394 15.04 -5.68 6.44
CA PRO A 394 15.19 -5.21 7.81
C PRO A 394 14.89 -6.33 8.81
N ALA A 395 15.50 -6.24 9.98
CA ALA A 395 15.22 -7.15 11.10
C ALA A 395 13.86 -6.85 11.78
N VAL A 396 13.29 -5.66 11.54
CA VAL A 396 12.00 -5.22 12.08
C VAL A 396 10.90 -5.60 11.10
N GLN A 397 9.81 -6.19 11.61
CA GLN A 397 8.68 -6.62 10.79
C GLN A 397 7.63 -5.51 10.60
N GLU A 398 7.34 -4.72 11.65
CA GLU A 398 6.27 -3.72 11.66
C GLU A 398 6.75 -2.35 11.15
N LEU A 399 7.06 -2.27 9.88
CA LEU A 399 7.64 -1.06 9.27
C LEU A 399 6.64 0.08 9.13
N SER A 400 5.36 -0.21 8.95
CA SER A 400 4.32 0.83 8.93
C SER A 400 4.23 1.54 10.28
N ALA A 401 4.29 0.78 11.37
CA ALA A 401 4.32 1.32 12.72
C ALA A 401 5.61 2.11 12.99
N LEU A 402 6.76 1.60 12.52
CA LEU A 402 8.04 2.33 12.63
C LEU A 402 8.00 3.66 11.87
N GLY A 403 7.37 3.69 10.68
CA GLY A 403 7.20 4.93 9.92
C GLY A 403 6.33 5.95 10.65
N ALA A 404 5.20 5.53 11.21
CA ALA A 404 4.34 6.39 12.02
C ALA A 404 5.09 6.90 13.28
N ALA A 405 5.88 6.04 13.95
CA ALA A 405 6.70 6.42 15.08
C ALA A 405 7.79 7.45 14.70
N ARG A 406 8.42 7.29 13.52
CA ARG A 406 9.39 8.28 12.99
C ARG A 406 8.75 9.65 12.77
N ALA A 407 7.58 9.67 12.10
CA ALA A 407 6.84 10.91 11.89
C ALA A 407 6.41 11.53 13.22
N ALA A 408 5.95 10.73 14.18
CA ALA A 408 5.57 11.20 15.51
C ALA A 408 6.75 11.76 16.29
N ALA A 409 7.90 11.10 16.27
CA ALA A 409 9.12 11.59 16.93
C ALA A 409 9.59 12.94 16.36
N GLN A 410 9.53 13.10 15.04
CA GLN A 410 9.85 14.37 14.38
C GLN A 410 8.84 15.46 14.74
N GLY A 411 7.54 15.17 14.66
CA GLY A 411 6.47 16.11 14.99
C GLY A 411 6.44 16.52 16.46
N ALA A 412 6.88 15.65 17.35
CA ALA A 412 7.06 15.95 18.78
C ALA A 412 8.40 16.67 19.09
N GLY A 413 9.24 16.92 18.09
CA GLY A 413 10.53 17.59 18.28
C GLY A 413 11.61 16.75 18.97
N LEU A 414 11.46 15.43 19.00
CA LEU A 414 12.41 14.51 19.67
C LEU A 414 13.65 14.27 18.83
N CYS A 415 13.49 13.97 17.55
CA CYS A 415 14.58 13.78 16.59
C CYS A 415 14.04 13.80 15.15
N ALA A 416 14.93 13.95 14.18
CA ALA A 416 14.53 13.84 12.78
C ALA A 416 14.18 12.38 12.40
N CYS A 417 13.23 12.18 11.49
CA CYS A 417 12.80 10.85 11.01
C CYS A 417 13.96 9.93 10.61
N LYS A 418 14.99 10.48 9.95
CA LYS A 418 16.17 9.73 9.49
C LYS A 418 17.06 9.22 10.63
N ASP A 419 16.97 9.82 11.81
CA ASP A 419 17.81 9.52 12.97
C ASP A 419 17.11 8.60 13.97
N PHE A 420 15.78 8.46 13.88
CA PHE A 420 15.00 7.59 14.74
C PHE A 420 15.04 6.13 14.25
N GLY A 421 15.44 5.24 15.15
CA GLY A 421 15.30 3.79 14.98
C GLY A 421 15.85 3.26 13.64
N ARG A 422 17.16 3.06 13.54
CA ARG A 422 17.77 2.41 12.36
C ARG A 422 17.77 0.90 12.54
N PRO A 423 16.91 0.14 11.79
CA PRO A 423 16.93 -1.30 11.87
C PRO A 423 18.23 -1.87 11.30
N ALA A 424 18.67 -3.00 11.83
CA ALA A 424 19.68 -3.82 11.18
C ALA A 424 19.10 -4.44 9.89
N TYR A 425 19.94 -4.64 8.87
CA TYR A 425 19.54 -5.19 7.58
C TYR A 425 20.36 -6.41 7.21
N THR A 426 19.69 -7.45 6.70
CA THR A 426 20.34 -8.49 5.89
C THR A 426 20.41 -7.98 4.46
N ARG A 427 21.61 -7.97 3.86
CA ARG A 427 21.84 -7.40 2.53
C ARG A 427 22.17 -8.48 1.51
N TYR A 428 21.65 -8.30 0.31
CA TYR A 428 21.95 -9.10 -0.88
C TYR A 428 22.52 -8.17 -1.95
N GLN A 429 23.56 -8.63 -2.63
CA GLN A 429 24.16 -7.92 -3.75
C GLN A 429 23.92 -8.70 -5.03
N PRO A 430 23.73 -8.03 -6.18
CA PRO A 430 23.65 -8.71 -7.47
C PRO A 430 24.93 -9.52 -7.71
N ARG A 431 24.76 -10.78 -8.14
CA ARG A 431 25.86 -11.72 -8.42
C ARG A 431 25.75 -12.35 -9.80
N MET A 432 24.58 -12.23 -10.43
CA MET A 432 24.31 -12.80 -11.74
C MET A 432 25.03 -12.00 -12.83
N GLU A 433 25.66 -12.71 -13.76
CA GLU A 433 26.26 -12.09 -14.92
C GLU A 433 25.19 -11.43 -15.79
N GLU A 434 25.51 -10.27 -16.36
CA GLU A 434 24.55 -9.45 -17.14
C GLU A 434 23.97 -10.20 -18.35
N ALA A 435 24.78 -11.04 -19.00
CA ALA A 435 24.31 -11.84 -20.13
C ALA A 435 23.26 -12.87 -19.70
N GLU A 436 23.45 -13.51 -18.52
CA GLU A 436 22.49 -14.44 -17.95
C GLU A 436 21.21 -13.71 -17.52
N ARG A 437 21.33 -12.58 -16.84
CA ARG A 437 20.21 -11.72 -16.44
C ARG A 437 19.34 -11.37 -17.63
N ARG A 438 19.95 -10.88 -18.71
CA ARG A 438 19.23 -10.50 -19.95
C ARG A 438 18.55 -11.70 -20.59
N ALA A 439 19.19 -12.85 -20.63
CA ALA A 439 18.59 -14.07 -21.20
C ALA A 439 17.36 -14.52 -20.40
N LEU A 440 17.47 -14.53 -19.07
CA LEU A 440 16.39 -14.93 -18.17
C LEU A 440 15.22 -13.93 -18.20
N TYR A 441 15.53 -12.66 -18.11
CA TYR A 441 14.50 -11.60 -18.14
C TYR A 441 13.83 -11.48 -19.51
N GLY A 442 14.59 -11.64 -20.60
CA GLY A 442 14.04 -11.72 -21.96
C GLY A 442 13.07 -12.89 -22.13
N GLY A 443 13.42 -14.06 -21.61
CA GLY A 443 12.52 -15.23 -21.61
C GLY A 443 11.25 -15.01 -20.80
N TRP A 444 11.32 -14.30 -19.67
CA TRP A 444 10.15 -13.87 -18.92
C TRP A 444 9.26 -12.93 -19.74
N GLN A 445 9.84 -11.90 -20.37
CA GLN A 445 9.10 -10.97 -21.21
C GLN A 445 8.41 -11.67 -22.39
N ASP A 446 9.06 -12.70 -22.96
CA ASP A 446 8.46 -13.55 -23.99
C ASP A 446 7.27 -14.36 -23.44
N ALA A 447 7.40 -14.91 -22.24
CA ALA A 447 6.32 -15.62 -21.57
C ALA A 447 5.12 -14.70 -21.30
N VAL A 448 5.36 -13.48 -20.81
CA VAL A 448 4.30 -12.48 -20.59
C VAL A 448 3.62 -12.12 -21.92
N ARG A 449 4.37 -11.84 -23.00
CA ARG A 449 3.80 -11.51 -24.31
C ARG A 449 2.86 -12.60 -24.85
N ARG A 450 3.16 -13.88 -24.57
CA ARG A 450 2.29 -15.00 -24.94
C ARG A 450 1.02 -15.08 -24.09
N THR A 451 1.00 -14.43 -22.95
CA THR A 451 -0.14 -14.37 -22.03
C THR A 451 -1.08 -13.23 -22.36
N LEU A 452 -0.55 -12.11 -22.88
CA LEU A 452 -1.31 -10.94 -23.29
C LEU A 452 -2.16 -11.28 -24.54
N TYR A 453 -3.39 -10.81 -24.53
CA TYR A 453 -4.41 -11.16 -25.53
C TYR A 453 -4.44 -10.21 -26.74
N HIS A 454 -3.48 -9.29 -26.87
CA HIS A 454 -3.47 -8.25 -27.93
C HIS A 454 -2.19 -8.24 -28.74
#